data_30255338816a31f6e722626dda29e405
#
_entry.id   30255338816a31f6e722626dda29e405
#
_cell.length_a   1.000
_cell.length_b   1.000
_cell.length_c   1.000
_cell.angle_alpha   90.00
_cell.angle_beta   90.00
_cell.angle_gamma   90.00
#
_symmetry.space_group_name_H-M   'P 1'
#
loop_
_entity.id
_entity.type
_entity.pdbx_description
1 polymer ?
#
loop_
_entity_poly.entity_id
_entity_poly.type
_entity_poly.pdbx_seq_one_letter_code
_entity_poly.pdbx_strand_id
1 'polypeptide(L)'
;MKSLMSLTTIFLLISQFSVLADDNLIEKTCKQTPFYDLCVATLQNDSRSTSGNVPALGGIMVDAVAVKATELLHHIQELLKGTTDPKVKRSLKECASIYHAVRDADVPQATQAFAFGNYKFAEQAMNDAANEADTCQSKFVRSPLTVSNKNEHDLATVAASIAKFLL
;
A
#
# COMPACT_ATOMS: atom_id res chain seq x y z
N MET A 1 -12.61 21.74 -50.00
CA MET A 1 -13.15 20.58 -49.26
C MET A 1 -12.67 20.67 -47.83
N LYS A 2 -13.55 21.14 -46.89
CA LYS A 2 -13.21 21.21 -45.45
C LYS A 2 -13.50 19.84 -44.89
N SER A 3 -12.46 19.14 -44.40
CA SER A 3 -12.56 17.85 -43.72
C SER A 3 -13.33 18.04 -42.41
N LEU A 4 -14.54 17.50 -42.30
CA LEU A 4 -15.25 17.33 -41.07
C LEU A 4 -14.54 16.19 -40.30
N MET A 5 -13.59 16.52 -39.43
CA MET A 5 -13.15 15.57 -38.39
C MET A 5 -14.35 15.30 -37.49
N SER A 6 -14.81 14.06 -37.51
CA SER A 6 -15.96 13.62 -36.72
C SER A 6 -15.66 13.86 -35.21
N LEU A 7 -16.65 14.40 -34.48
CA LEU A 7 -16.58 14.60 -33.03
C LEU A 7 -16.17 13.32 -32.29
N THR A 8 -16.47 12.15 -32.81
CA THR A 8 -16.09 10.84 -32.26
C THR A 8 -14.59 10.57 -32.32
N THR A 9 -13.89 11.04 -33.38
CA THR A 9 -12.41 10.89 -33.45
C THR A 9 -11.67 11.80 -32.46
N ILE A 10 -12.22 13.00 -32.21
CA ILE A 10 -11.66 13.92 -31.23
C ILE A 10 -11.83 13.38 -29.80
N PHE A 11 -12.99 12.76 -29.50
CA PHE A 11 -13.25 12.17 -28.17
C PHE A 11 -12.33 10.97 -27.88
N LEU A 12 -12.06 10.12 -28.86
CA LEU A 12 -11.15 8.99 -28.75
C LEU A 12 -9.69 9.44 -28.56
N LEU A 13 -9.26 10.52 -29.18
CA LEU A 13 -7.91 11.04 -28.99
C LEU A 13 -7.70 11.69 -27.62
N ILE A 14 -8.72 12.33 -27.04
CA ILE A 14 -8.66 12.95 -25.73
C ILE A 14 -8.56 11.86 -24.63
N SER A 15 -9.32 10.76 -24.76
CA SER A 15 -9.26 9.66 -23.77
C SER A 15 -7.91 8.95 -23.76
N GLN A 16 -7.26 8.80 -24.91
CA GLN A 16 -5.91 8.19 -24.98
C GLN A 16 -4.82 9.11 -24.40
N PHE A 17 -5.00 10.42 -24.53
CA PHE A 17 -4.03 11.39 -24.00
C PHE A 17 -4.05 11.45 -22.47
N SER A 18 -5.21 11.28 -21.85
CA SER A 18 -5.34 11.23 -20.38
C SER A 18 -4.67 9.99 -19.79
N VAL A 19 -4.85 8.82 -20.38
CA VAL A 19 -4.24 7.56 -19.91
C VAL A 19 -2.70 7.61 -19.92
N LEU A 20 -2.12 8.17 -21.00
CA LEU A 20 -0.65 8.28 -21.11
C LEU A 20 -0.03 9.28 -20.12
N ALA A 21 -0.79 10.31 -19.72
CA ALA A 21 -0.32 11.28 -18.72
C ALA A 21 -0.30 10.69 -17.29
N ASP A 22 -1.28 9.87 -16.98
CA ASP A 22 -1.46 9.23 -15.67
C ASP A 22 -0.42 8.13 -15.44
N ASP A 23 -0.16 7.28 -16.42
CA ASP A 23 0.92 6.26 -16.34
C ASP A 23 2.28 6.90 -16.07
N ASN A 24 2.55 8.08 -16.65
CA ASN A 24 3.79 8.82 -16.43
C ASN A 24 3.94 9.28 -14.96
N LEU A 25 2.84 9.71 -14.29
CA LEU A 25 2.91 10.13 -12.87
C LEU A 25 3.18 8.92 -11.96
N ILE A 26 2.48 7.80 -12.17
CA ILE A 26 2.69 6.55 -11.44
C ILE A 26 4.14 6.11 -11.58
N GLU A 27 4.64 5.97 -12.80
CA GLU A 27 6.01 5.54 -13.04
C GLU A 27 7.04 6.46 -12.37
N LYS A 28 6.89 7.79 -12.50
CA LYS A 28 7.79 8.75 -11.88
C LYS A 28 7.80 8.63 -10.36
N THR A 29 6.63 8.46 -9.76
CA THR A 29 6.48 8.30 -8.31
C THR A 29 7.10 6.98 -7.87
N CYS A 30 6.79 5.87 -8.55
CA CYS A 30 7.29 4.54 -8.18
C CYS A 30 8.82 4.40 -8.37
N LYS A 31 9.44 5.12 -9.29
CA LYS A 31 10.90 5.18 -9.43
C LYS A 31 11.62 5.75 -8.19
N GLN A 32 10.91 6.45 -7.30
CA GLN A 32 11.42 6.94 -6.02
C GLN A 32 11.27 5.93 -4.88
N THR A 33 10.73 4.74 -5.15
CA THR A 33 10.47 3.72 -4.15
C THR A 33 11.35 2.48 -4.36
N PRO A 34 11.68 1.72 -3.30
CA PRO A 34 12.55 0.54 -3.44
C PRO A 34 11.88 -0.65 -4.12
N PHE A 35 10.53 -0.67 -4.20
CA PHE A 35 9.75 -1.77 -4.77
C PHE A 35 8.92 -1.28 -5.97
N TYR A 36 9.62 -0.90 -7.04
CA TYR A 36 9.03 -0.30 -8.24
C TYR A 36 7.85 -1.09 -8.81
N ASP A 37 8.05 -2.39 -9.07
CA ASP A 37 7.00 -3.22 -9.69
C ASP A 37 5.76 -3.36 -8.81
N LEU A 38 5.94 -3.50 -7.49
CA LEU A 38 4.85 -3.55 -6.52
C LEU A 38 4.08 -2.23 -6.50
N CYS A 39 4.81 -1.11 -6.49
CA CYS A 39 4.22 0.24 -6.51
C CYS A 39 3.37 0.44 -7.77
N VAL A 40 3.94 0.17 -8.95
CA VAL A 40 3.22 0.32 -10.23
C VAL A 40 1.98 -0.58 -10.28
N ALA A 41 2.14 -1.87 -9.95
CA ALA A 41 1.02 -2.82 -9.98
C ALA A 41 -0.10 -2.42 -9.02
N THR A 42 0.23 -1.97 -7.81
CA THR A 42 -0.77 -1.53 -6.82
C THR A 42 -1.53 -0.30 -7.30
N LEU A 43 -0.81 0.72 -7.79
CA LEU A 43 -1.43 1.97 -8.22
C LEU A 43 -2.23 1.82 -9.52
N GLN A 44 -1.76 1.04 -10.49
CA GLN A 44 -2.50 0.80 -11.75
C GLN A 44 -3.80 0.02 -11.53
N ASN A 45 -3.88 -0.80 -10.48
CA ASN A 45 -5.10 -1.54 -10.15
C ASN A 45 -6.15 -0.70 -9.41
N ASP A 46 -5.84 0.54 -9.00
CA ASP A 46 -6.79 1.45 -8.33
C ASP A 46 -7.20 2.58 -9.28
N SER A 47 -8.49 2.64 -9.62
CA SER A 47 -9.03 3.64 -10.56
C SER A 47 -8.85 5.09 -10.09
N ARG A 48 -8.65 5.33 -8.79
CA ARG A 48 -8.40 6.67 -8.23
C ARG A 48 -7.04 7.24 -8.63
N SER A 49 -6.12 6.37 -9.05
CA SER A 49 -4.77 6.78 -9.46
C SER A 49 -4.77 7.63 -10.74
N THR A 50 -5.79 7.47 -11.60
CA THR A 50 -5.88 8.12 -12.92
C THR A 50 -6.13 9.63 -12.87
N SER A 51 -6.70 10.12 -11.78
CA SER A 51 -7.00 11.56 -11.57
C SER A 51 -6.22 12.16 -10.40
N GLY A 52 -5.26 11.41 -9.86
CA GLY A 52 -4.56 11.76 -8.64
C GLY A 52 -3.35 12.66 -8.85
N ASN A 53 -2.84 13.12 -7.73
CA ASN A 53 -1.52 13.72 -7.59
C ASN A 53 -0.66 12.82 -6.69
N VAL A 54 0.62 13.12 -6.51
CA VAL A 54 1.52 12.29 -5.69
C VAL A 54 0.97 12.02 -4.27
N PRO A 55 0.40 13.00 -3.53
CA PRO A 55 -0.27 12.72 -2.26
C PRO A 55 -1.42 11.71 -2.37
N ALA A 56 -2.23 11.78 -3.41
CA ALA A 56 -3.32 10.81 -3.62
C ALA A 56 -2.77 9.40 -3.88
N LEU A 57 -1.69 9.27 -4.66
CA LEU A 57 -1.00 7.98 -4.86
C LEU A 57 -0.47 7.41 -3.54
N GLY A 58 0.09 8.26 -2.66
CA GLY A 58 0.49 7.87 -1.31
C GLY A 58 -0.68 7.34 -0.48
N GLY A 59 -1.84 8.02 -0.53
CA GLY A 59 -3.06 7.58 0.14
C GLY A 59 -3.57 6.22 -0.36
N ILE A 60 -3.51 5.97 -1.66
CA ILE A 60 -3.85 4.65 -2.26
C ILE A 60 -2.92 3.55 -1.71
N MET A 61 -1.62 3.83 -1.57
CA MET A 61 -0.69 2.86 -0.97
C MET A 61 -1.00 2.59 0.50
N VAL A 62 -1.41 3.60 1.28
CA VAL A 62 -1.87 3.42 2.67
C VAL A 62 -3.12 2.53 2.72
N ASP A 63 -4.06 2.71 1.81
CA ASP A 63 -5.23 1.83 1.71
C ASP A 63 -4.85 0.38 1.38
N ALA A 64 -3.83 0.17 0.53
CA ALA A 64 -3.30 -1.17 0.24
C ALA A 64 -2.69 -1.83 1.49
N VAL A 65 -1.97 -1.08 2.33
CA VAL A 65 -1.49 -1.53 3.65
C VAL A 65 -2.67 -1.93 4.54
N ALA A 66 -3.73 -1.11 4.62
CA ALA A 66 -4.93 -1.41 5.41
C ALA A 66 -5.61 -2.72 5.00
N VAL A 67 -5.74 -2.94 3.70
CA VAL A 67 -6.30 -4.18 3.13
C VAL A 67 -5.43 -5.37 3.52
N LYS A 68 -4.12 -5.27 3.34
CA LYS A 68 -3.19 -6.35 3.64
C LYS A 68 -3.15 -6.68 5.14
N ALA A 69 -3.13 -5.69 6.03
CA ALA A 69 -3.21 -5.90 7.47
C ALA A 69 -4.51 -6.64 7.86
N THR A 70 -5.63 -6.31 7.22
CA THR A 70 -6.93 -6.98 7.44
C THR A 70 -6.89 -8.44 6.96
N GLU A 71 -6.33 -8.71 5.79
CA GLU A 71 -6.14 -10.06 5.27
C GLU A 71 -5.24 -10.90 6.20
N LEU A 72 -4.16 -10.30 6.73
CA LEU A 72 -3.27 -10.94 7.69
C LEU A 72 -3.98 -11.30 8.98
N LEU A 73 -4.79 -10.41 9.55
CA LEU A 73 -5.60 -10.70 10.73
C LEU A 73 -6.55 -11.86 10.50
N HIS A 74 -7.21 -11.92 9.34
CA HIS A 74 -8.07 -13.05 8.99
C HIS A 74 -7.26 -14.35 8.85
N HIS A 75 -6.12 -14.32 8.15
CA HIS A 75 -5.25 -15.49 7.99
C HIS A 75 -4.72 -16.00 9.35
N ILE A 76 -4.31 -15.09 10.24
CA ILE A 76 -3.89 -15.44 11.61
C ILE A 76 -5.02 -16.15 12.36
N GLN A 77 -6.26 -15.68 12.25
CA GLN A 77 -7.41 -16.33 12.88
C GLN A 77 -7.62 -17.76 12.38
N GLU A 78 -7.49 -18.00 11.07
CA GLU A 78 -7.59 -19.35 10.50
C GLU A 78 -6.45 -20.26 10.99
N LEU A 79 -5.21 -19.74 11.03
CA LEU A 79 -4.07 -20.50 11.57
C LEU A 79 -4.25 -20.85 13.07
N LEU A 80 -4.84 -19.95 13.86
CA LEU A 80 -5.12 -20.19 15.28
C LEU A 80 -6.13 -21.30 15.51
N LYS A 81 -7.11 -21.49 14.59
CA LYS A 81 -8.08 -22.60 14.64
C LYS A 81 -7.40 -23.94 14.31
N GLY A 82 -6.45 -23.93 13.38
CA GLY A 82 -5.82 -25.15 12.87
C GLY A 82 -4.60 -25.64 13.65
N THR A 83 -3.92 -24.79 14.42
CA THR A 83 -2.70 -25.19 15.12
C THR A 83 -2.97 -25.69 16.55
N THR A 84 -2.24 -26.73 16.96
CA THR A 84 -2.24 -27.24 18.34
C THR A 84 -0.98 -26.87 19.11
N ASP A 85 0.08 -26.39 18.43
CA ASP A 85 1.36 -26.03 19.04
C ASP A 85 1.21 -24.76 19.89
N PRO A 86 1.47 -24.82 21.23
CA PRO A 86 1.31 -23.67 22.10
C PRO A 86 2.26 -22.51 21.78
N LYS A 87 3.46 -22.79 21.26
CA LYS A 87 4.43 -21.76 20.88
C LYS A 87 3.96 -21.00 19.65
N VAL A 88 3.52 -21.74 18.63
CA VAL A 88 2.95 -21.14 17.41
C VAL A 88 1.69 -20.33 17.75
N LYS A 89 0.80 -20.86 18.60
CA LYS A 89 -0.38 -20.09 19.08
C LYS A 89 -0.02 -18.77 19.74
N ARG A 90 1.02 -18.77 20.58
CA ARG A 90 1.49 -17.53 21.23
C ARG A 90 1.99 -16.53 20.19
N SER A 91 2.89 -16.94 19.31
CA SER A 91 3.43 -16.08 18.25
C SER A 91 2.33 -15.53 17.35
N LEU A 92 1.33 -16.34 16.96
CA LEU A 92 0.19 -15.89 16.18
C LEU A 92 -0.66 -14.83 16.91
N LYS A 93 -0.89 -15.00 18.21
CA LYS A 93 -1.61 -14.01 19.02
C LYS A 93 -0.84 -12.69 19.15
N GLU A 94 0.48 -12.75 19.30
CA GLU A 94 1.34 -11.56 19.30
C GLU A 94 1.29 -10.86 17.93
N CYS A 95 1.38 -11.59 16.83
CA CYS A 95 1.20 -11.03 15.48
C CYS A 95 -0.18 -10.41 15.27
N ALA A 96 -1.25 -11.01 15.78
CA ALA A 96 -2.58 -10.41 15.72
C ALA A 96 -2.62 -9.05 16.44
N SER A 97 -1.99 -8.94 17.62
CA SER A 97 -1.90 -7.66 18.34
C SER A 97 -1.13 -6.61 17.54
N ILE A 98 -0.03 -7.01 16.89
CA ILE A 98 0.79 -6.16 16.02
C ILE A 98 -0.05 -5.64 14.85
N TYR A 99 -0.73 -6.52 14.11
CA TYR A 99 -1.55 -6.10 12.96
C TYR A 99 -2.81 -5.33 13.33
N HIS A 100 -3.30 -5.47 14.57
CA HIS A 100 -4.31 -4.55 15.10
C HIS A 100 -3.72 -3.14 15.27
N ALA A 101 -2.46 -2.98 15.72
CA ALA A 101 -1.82 -1.67 15.81
C ALA A 101 -1.63 -1.05 14.41
N VAL A 102 -1.12 -1.80 13.43
CA VAL A 102 -1.04 -1.33 12.04
C VAL A 102 -2.38 -0.79 11.55
N ARG A 103 -3.44 -1.61 11.66
CA ARG A 103 -4.77 -1.27 11.14
C ARG A 103 -5.43 -0.12 11.87
N ASP A 104 -5.32 -0.10 13.21
CA ASP A 104 -6.14 0.76 14.07
C ASP A 104 -5.40 2.04 14.52
N ALA A 105 -4.06 2.11 14.31
CA ALA A 105 -3.24 3.28 14.64
C ALA A 105 -2.45 3.81 13.44
N ASP A 106 -1.55 3.03 12.83
CA ASP A 106 -0.63 3.54 11.81
C ASP A 106 -1.36 3.93 10.52
N VAL A 107 -2.27 3.08 10.04
CA VAL A 107 -3.07 3.37 8.84
C VAL A 107 -3.90 4.64 9.01
N PRO A 108 -4.71 4.82 10.07
CA PRO A 108 -5.44 6.08 10.29
C PRO A 108 -4.54 7.30 10.41
N GLN A 109 -3.40 7.18 11.09
CA GLN A 109 -2.42 8.28 11.21
C GLN A 109 -1.87 8.67 9.83
N ALA A 110 -1.44 7.71 9.03
CA ALA A 110 -0.92 7.97 7.69
C ALA A 110 -1.99 8.54 6.75
N THR A 111 -3.22 8.02 6.81
CA THR A 111 -4.36 8.51 6.02
C THR A 111 -4.62 9.99 6.31
N GLN A 112 -4.72 10.36 7.60
CA GLN A 112 -4.86 11.75 8.01
C GLN A 112 -3.68 12.61 7.55
N ALA A 113 -2.47 12.10 7.74
CA ALA A 113 -1.25 12.82 7.40
C ALA A 113 -1.16 13.14 5.91
N PHE A 114 -1.50 12.20 5.01
CA PHE A 114 -1.58 12.48 3.58
C PHE A 114 -2.69 13.49 3.24
N ALA A 115 -3.85 13.38 3.87
CA ALA A 115 -4.98 14.28 3.63
C ALA A 115 -4.68 15.73 4.02
N PHE A 116 -3.88 15.96 5.07
CA PHE A 116 -3.53 17.30 5.57
C PHE A 116 -2.14 17.80 5.16
N GLY A 117 -1.41 17.06 4.31
CA GLY A 117 -0.08 17.44 3.86
C GLY A 117 1.03 17.29 4.91
N ASN A 118 0.78 16.51 5.97
CA ASN A 118 1.74 16.25 7.05
C ASN A 118 2.62 15.04 6.73
N TYR A 119 3.33 15.10 5.61
CA TYR A 119 4.03 13.93 5.03
C TYR A 119 5.07 13.31 5.96
N LYS A 120 5.66 14.08 6.89
CA LYS A 120 6.58 13.53 7.88
C LYS A 120 5.90 12.52 8.82
N PHE A 121 4.67 12.79 9.24
CA PHE A 121 3.89 11.85 10.04
C PHE A 121 3.41 10.65 9.21
N ALA A 122 3.10 10.85 7.93
CA ALA A 122 2.78 9.74 7.03
C ALA A 122 3.98 8.80 6.83
N GLU A 123 5.18 9.37 6.59
CA GLU A 123 6.43 8.61 6.50
C GLU A 123 6.66 7.78 7.77
N GLN A 124 6.53 8.41 8.95
CA GLN A 124 6.75 7.75 10.22
C GLN A 124 5.77 6.59 10.44
N ALA A 125 4.48 6.82 10.31
CA ALA A 125 3.46 5.79 10.51
C ALA A 125 3.65 4.59 9.57
N MET A 126 4.01 4.82 8.31
CA MET A 126 4.24 3.73 7.37
C MET A 126 5.56 3.00 7.61
N ASN A 127 6.60 3.66 8.12
CA ASN A 127 7.81 2.99 8.59
C ASN A 127 7.52 2.13 9.84
N ASP A 128 6.65 2.60 10.75
CA ASP A 128 6.25 1.83 11.92
C ASP A 128 5.49 0.57 11.47
N ALA A 129 4.54 0.66 10.54
CA ALA A 129 3.84 -0.49 9.97
C ALA A 129 4.80 -1.51 9.30
N ALA A 130 5.82 -1.05 8.58
CA ALA A 130 6.85 -1.92 8.00
C ALA A 130 7.64 -2.66 9.08
N ASN A 131 8.08 -1.96 10.14
CA ASN A 131 8.79 -2.55 11.28
C ASN A 131 7.93 -3.54 12.05
N GLU A 132 6.62 -3.32 12.13
CA GLU A 132 5.68 -4.22 12.78
C GLU A 132 5.54 -5.53 11.99
N ALA A 133 5.54 -5.50 10.66
CA ALA A 133 5.57 -6.70 9.83
C ALA A 133 6.84 -7.53 10.08
N ASP A 134 8.01 -6.89 10.18
CA ASP A 134 9.27 -7.55 10.53
C ASP A 134 9.25 -8.08 11.96
N THR A 135 8.65 -7.35 12.89
CA THR A 135 8.48 -7.77 14.29
C THR A 135 7.62 -9.03 14.35
N CYS A 136 6.50 -9.10 13.64
CA CYS A 136 5.71 -10.33 13.56
C CYS A 136 6.53 -11.48 12.95
N GLN A 137 7.28 -11.25 11.87
CA GLN A 137 8.12 -12.28 11.25
C GLN A 137 9.13 -12.87 12.26
N SER A 138 9.72 -12.03 13.11
CA SER A 138 10.71 -12.44 14.12
C SER A 138 10.17 -13.30 15.26
N LYS A 139 8.84 -13.36 15.45
CA LYS A 139 8.20 -14.20 16.49
C LYS A 139 8.27 -15.70 16.21
N PHE A 140 8.74 -16.09 15.02
CA PHE A 140 8.79 -17.48 14.61
C PHE A 140 10.19 -17.90 14.19
N VAL A 141 10.55 -19.14 14.44
CA VAL A 141 11.71 -19.79 13.82
C VAL A 141 11.43 -20.04 12.32
N ARG A 142 10.20 -20.45 12.02
CA ARG A 142 9.67 -20.58 10.65
C ARG A 142 8.26 -20.03 10.66
N SER A 143 8.09 -18.84 10.12
CA SER A 143 6.80 -18.18 10.11
C SER A 143 5.87 -18.75 9.04
N PRO A 144 4.63 -19.11 9.38
CA PRO A 144 3.60 -19.41 8.39
C PRO A 144 3.12 -18.15 7.65
N LEU A 145 3.52 -16.95 8.11
CA LEU A 145 3.13 -15.65 7.57
C LEU A 145 4.23 -14.99 6.72
N THR A 146 5.34 -15.69 6.43
CA THR A 146 6.54 -15.08 5.80
C THR A 146 6.22 -14.29 4.54
N VAL A 147 5.42 -14.85 3.61
CA VAL A 147 5.07 -14.17 2.35
C VAL A 147 4.18 -12.97 2.63
N SER A 148 3.22 -13.11 3.54
CA SER A 148 2.27 -12.04 3.88
C SER A 148 2.94 -10.90 4.64
N ASN A 149 3.83 -11.21 5.60
CA ASN A 149 4.62 -10.22 6.34
C ASN A 149 5.51 -9.42 5.39
N LYS A 150 6.21 -10.13 4.46
CA LYS A 150 7.04 -9.46 3.47
C LYS A 150 6.21 -8.51 2.61
N ASN A 151 5.04 -8.91 2.18
CA ASN A 151 4.17 -8.10 1.33
C ASN A 151 3.66 -6.85 2.06
N GLU A 152 3.30 -6.99 3.34
CA GLU A 152 2.93 -5.85 4.21
C GLU A 152 4.09 -4.88 4.38
N HIS A 153 5.28 -5.40 4.73
CA HIS A 153 6.51 -4.61 4.83
C HIS A 153 6.78 -3.82 3.54
N ASP A 154 6.74 -4.48 2.39
CA ASP A 154 7.06 -3.86 1.09
C ASP A 154 6.03 -2.76 0.74
N LEU A 155 4.72 -3.00 0.96
CA LEU A 155 3.66 -2.00 0.73
C LEU A 155 3.83 -0.78 1.63
N ALA A 156 4.06 -0.99 2.93
CA ALA A 156 4.27 0.08 3.90
C ALA A 156 5.53 0.90 3.57
N THR A 157 6.61 0.23 3.16
CA THR A 157 7.86 0.88 2.73
C THR A 157 7.65 1.73 1.47
N VAL A 158 6.84 1.28 0.52
CA VAL A 158 6.46 2.10 -0.66
C VAL A 158 5.69 3.34 -0.23
N ALA A 159 4.68 3.20 0.63
CA ALA A 159 3.91 4.34 1.13
C ALA A 159 4.78 5.35 1.88
N ALA A 160 5.70 4.88 2.75
CA ALA A 160 6.68 5.72 3.45
C ALA A 160 7.61 6.46 2.47
N SER A 161 8.07 5.78 1.41
CA SER A 161 8.94 6.37 0.40
C SER A 161 8.23 7.47 -0.40
N ILE A 162 6.95 7.28 -0.73
CA ILE A 162 6.14 8.33 -1.38
C ILE A 162 5.96 9.53 -0.45
N ALA A 163 5.67 9.30 0.83
CA ALA A 163 5.58 10.39 1.82
C ALA A 163 6.91 11.15 1.94
N LYS A 164 8.03 10.44 2.00
CA LYS A 164 9.36 11.03 2.03
C LYS A 164 9.68 11.87 0.80
N PHE A 165 9.25 11.45 -0.37
CA PHE A 165 9.42 12.18 -1.62
C PHE A 165 8.68 13.53 -1.65
N LEU A 166 7.69 13.71 -0.77
CA LEU A 166 6.90 14.94 -0.62
C LEU A 166 7.45 15.92 0.43
N LEU A 167 8.55 15.55 1.13
CA LEU A 167 9.23 16.42 2.11
C LEU A 167 10.21 17.37 1.43
#